data_083102ff96ed78c9fee136deee9c5bbf
#
_entry.id   083102ff96ed78c9fee136deee9c5bbf
#
_cell.length_a   1.000
_cell.length_b   1.000
_cell.length_c   1.000
_cell.angle_alpha   90.00
_cell.angle_beta   90.00
_cell.angle_gamma   90.00
#
_symmetry.space_group_name_H-M   'P 1'
#
loop_
_entity.id
_entity.type
_entity.pdbx_description
1 polymer ?
#
loop_
_entity_poly.entity_id
_entity_poly.type
_entity_poly.pdbx_seq_one_letter_code
_entity_poly.pdbx_strand_id
1 'polypeptide(L)'
;MQGWTEEEFKDKKLMAPCGLYCGVCGVYIATRDKNEKFKKVLGKLYGTPPEETECLGCMQPNPPEKLYTYCKLCEIRDCVISKKYYSCHQCEQWPCQKIETFGLKTGLQVMKRTIPIWRECVSKEGDDNGSIAWARSECERYHCSSCGYPLFRGAQKCRNCQHILADELDGSL
;
A
#
# COMPACT_ATOMS: atom_id res chain seq x y z
N MET A 1 1.34 -8.52 -14.72
CA MET A 1 1.09 -7.29 -13.93
C MET A 1 1.55 -6.13 -14.77
N GLN A 2 0.72 -5.11 -14.94
CA GLN A 2 1.12 -3.86 -15.61
C GLN A 2 2.03 -3.07 -14.66
N GLY A 3 2.93 -2.25 -15.21
CA GLY A 3 3.68 -1.26 -14.44
C GLY A 3 2.76 -0.19 -13.86
N TRP A 4 3.31 0.73 -13.10
CA TRP A 4 2.57 1.88 -12.56
C TRP A 4 2.61 3.06 -13.53
N THR A 5 1.59 3.90 -13.47
CA THR A 5 1.46 5.09 -14.31
C THR A 5 1.68 6.37 -13.49
N GLU A 6 1.97 7.48 -14.17
CA GLU A 6 2.11 8.79 -13.52
C GLU A 6 0.80 9.24 -12.84
N GLU A 7 -0.36 8.85 -13.38
CA GLU A 7 -1.67 9.12 -12.80
C GLU A 7 -1.85 8.40 -11.47
N GLU A 8 -1.35 7.15 -11.35
CA GLU A 8 -1.41 6.40 -10.09
C GLU A 8 -0.56 7.06 -8.99
N PHE A 9 0.59 7.66 -9.33
CA PHE A 9 1.40 8.38 -8.33
C PHE A 9 0.72 9.65 -7.83
N LYS A 10 -0.15 10.26 -8.64
CA LYS A 10 -0.92 11.47 -8.30
C LYS A 10 -2.27 11.16 -7.64
N ASP A 11 -2.73 9.91 -7.71
CA ASP A 11 -4.04 9.52 -7.17
C ASP A 11 -4.01 9.42 -5.64
N LYS A 12 -4.54 10.44 -4.98
CA LYS A 12 -4.64 10.50 -3.52
C LYS A 12 -5.40 9.32 -2.90
N LYS A 13 -6.27 8.65 -3.65
CA LYS A 13 -6.97 7.45 -3.18
C LYS A 13 -5.99 6.30 -2.87
N LEU A 14 -4.85 6.26 -3.55
CA LEU A 14 -3.84 5.23 -3.39
C LEU A 14 -2.84 5.50 -2.26
N MET A 15 -2.82 6.71 -1.73
CA MET A 15 -1.93 7.12 -0.66
C MET A 15 -2.53 6.72 0.69
N ALA A 16 -2.38 5.45 1.09
CA ALA A 16 -2.96 4.96 2.34
C ALA A 16 -2.42 5.73 3.55
N PRO A 17 -3.28 6.08 4.51
CA PRO A 17 -2.92 6.97 5.61
C PRO A 17 -1.81 6.44 6.51
N CYS A 18 -1.67 5.13 6.60
CA CYS A 18 -0.64 4.46 7.39
C CYS A 18 0.72 4.34 6.68
N GLY A 19 0.85 4.79 5.43
CA GLY A 19 2.06 4.62 4.63
C GLY A 19 2.19 3.29 3.88
N LEU A 20 1.17 2.43 3.95
CA LEU A 20 1.12 1.21 3.13
C LEU A 20 0.61 1.54 1.72
N TYR A 21 1.43 2.18 0.89
CA TYR A 21 1.02 2.64 -0.44
C TYR A 21 0.18 1.61 -1.20
N CYS A 22 -1.02 2.02 -1.65
CA CYS A 22 -1.96 1.10 -2.29
C CYS A 22 -1.49 0.64 -3.69
N GLY A 23 -0.71 1.45 -4.40
CA GLY A 23 -0.20 1.09 -5.73
C GLY A 23 0.59 -0.22 -5.76
N VAL A 24 1.26 -0.59 -4.66
CA VAL A 24 1.98 -1.86 -4.52
C VAL A 24 1.19 -2.92 -3.74
N CYS A 25 -0.08 -2.66 -3.43
CA CYS A 25 -0.96 -3.62 -2.75
C CYS A 25 -1.48 -4.68 -3.72
N GLY A 26 -1.34 -5.96 -3.37
CA GLY A 26 -1.81 -7.06 -4.21
C GLY A 26 -3.31 -6.99 -4.53
N VAL A 27 -4.15 -6.61 -3.56
CA VAL A 27 -5.61 -6.50 -3.75
C VAL A 27 -5.96 -5.38 -4.74
N TYR A 28 -5.33 -4.21 -4.60
CA TYR A 28 -5.49 -3.11 -5.55
C TYR A 28 -5.05 -3.53 -6.97
N ILE A 29 -3.85 -4.09 -7.10
CA ILE A 29 -3.30 -4.54 -8.37
C ILE A 29 -4.21 -5.59 -9.03
N ALA A 30 -4.71 -6.56 -8.27
CA ALA A 30 -5.62 -7.58 -8.79
C ALA A 30 -6.95 -6.98 -9.29
N THR A 31 -7.45 -5.93 -8.61
CA THR A 31 -8.65 -5.20 -9.02
C THR A 31 -8.41 -4.36 -10.27
N ARG A 32 -7.33 -3.55 -10.27
CA ARG A 32 -6.91 -2.71 -11.39
C ARG A 32 -6.72 -3.53 -12.68
N ASP A 33 -5.98 -4.63 -12.57
CA ASP A 33 -5.64 -5.49 -13.70
C ASP A 33 -6.78 -6.48 -14.07
N LYS A 34 -7.94 -6.41 -13.39
CA LYS A 34 -9.08 -7.34 -13.54
C LYS A 34 -8.66 -8.81 -13.51
N ASN A 35 -7.71 -9.13 -12.62
CA ASN A 35 -7.07 -10.44 -12.55
C ASN A 35 -7.76 -11.35 -11.53
N GLU A 36 -8.82 -12.05 -12.00
CA GLU A 36 -9.63 -12.94 -11.16
C GLU A 36 -8.83 -14.12 -10.57
N LYS A 37 -7.80 -14.61 -11.27
CA LYS A 37 -6.92 -15.66 -10.72
C LYS A 37 -6.13 -15.13 -9.53
N PHE A 38 -5.62 -13.91 -9.63
CA PHE A 38 -4.88 -13.28 -8.54
C PHE A 38 -5.78 -12.93 -7.36
N LYS A 39 -7.00 -12.41 -7.60
CA LYS A 39 -8.00 -12.21 -6.54
C LYS A 39 -8.27 -13.49 -5.75
N LYS A 40 -8.50 -14.63 -6.44
CA LYS A 40 -8.69 -15.92 -5.78
C LYS A 40 -7.51 -16.35 -4.91
N VAL A 41 -6.28 -16.14 -5.37
CA VAL A 41 -5.06 -16.44 -4.59
C VAL A 41 -4.98 -15.57 -3.34
N LEU A 42 -5.20 -14.26 -3.50
CA LEU A 42 -5.19 -13.32 -2.37
C LEU A 42 -6.33 -13.57 -1.40
N GLY A 43 -7.53 -13.84 -1.90
CA GLY A 43 -8.68 -14.19 -1.06
C GLY A 43 -8.41 -15.41 -0.20
N LYS A 44 -7.81 -16.47 -0.79
CA LYS A 44 -7.37 -17.65 -0.02
C LYS A 44 -6.29 -17.32 1.01
N LEU A 45 -5.32 -16.46 0.66
CA LEU A 45 -4.24 -16.03 1.57
C LEU A 45 -4.79 -15.25 2.77
N TYR A 46 -5.74 -14.36 2.53
CA TYR A 46 -6.28 -13.44 3.55
C TYR A 46 -7.57 -13.94 4.22
N GLY A 47 -8.10 -15.09 3.81
CA GLY A 47 -9.36 -15.62 4.35
C GLY A 47 -10.60 -14.82 3.94
N THR A 48 -10.59 -14.20 2.76
CA THR A 48 -11.72 -13.42 2.22
C THR A 48 -12.24 -14.03 0.91
N PRO A 49 -13.56 -14.01 0.66
CA PRO A 49 -14.09 -14.47 -0.62
C PRO A 49 -13.59 -13.56 -1.77
N PRO A 50 -13.46 -14.10 -3.00
CA PRO A 50 -12.91 -13.34 -4.14
C PRO A 50 -13.67 -12.05 -4.45
N GLU A 51 -15.00 -12.05 -4.29
CA GLU A 51 -15.88 -10.89 -4.48
C GLU A 51 -15.66 -9.77 -3.46
N GLU A 52 -15.13 -10.09 -2.28
CA GLU A 52 -14.72 -9.12 -1.26
C GLU A 52 -13.24 -8.73 -1.37
N THR A 53 -12.47 -9.45 -2.20
CA THR A 53 -11.06 -9.20 -2.44
C THR A 53 -10.89 -8.16 -3.56
N GLU A 54 -11.51 -7.00 -3.37
CA GLU A 54 -11.49 -5.87 -4.30
C GLU A 54 -11.18 -4.56 -3.58
N CYS A 55 -10.42 -3.67 -4.24
CA CYS A 55 -10.08 -2.35 -3.72
C CYS A 55 -9.68 -1.38 -4.82
N LEU A 56 -10.19 -0.14 -4.74
CA LEU A 56 -9.81 0.98 -5.60
C LEU A 56 -8.98 2.05 -4.86
N GLY A 57 -8.34 1.67 -3.75
CA GLY A 57 -7.53 2.54 -2.91
C GLY A 57 -8.14 2.78 -1.53
N CYS A 58 -7.28 3.10 -0.56
CA CYS A 58 -7.68 3.23 0.84
C CYS A 58 -8.43 4.54 1.13
N MET A 59 -8.08 5.64 0.42
CA MET A 59 -8.61 6.98 0.67
C MET A 59 -9.67 7.41 -0.35
N GLN A 60 -10.53 6.47 -0.76
CA GLN A 60 -11.70 6.80 -1.59
C GLN A 60 -12.66 7.73 -0.84
N PRO A 61 -13.43 8.59 -1.56
CA PRO A 61 -14.54 9.35 -0.99
C PRO A 61 -15.56 8.45 -0.29
N ASN A 62 -16.28 8.97 0.69
CA ASN A 62 -17.37 8.24 1.36
C ASN A 62 -18.72 8.48 0.64
N PRO A 63 -19.50 7.42 0.38
CA PRO A 63 -19.16 6.00 0.58
C PRO A 63 -18.14 5.52 -0.47
N PRO A 64 -17.20 4.63 -0.09
CA PRO A 64 -16.23 4.09 -1.05
C PRO A 64 -16.92 3.13 -2.03
N GLU A 65 -16.53 3.20 -3.29
CA GLU A 65 -17.07 2.30 -4.33
C GLU A 65 -16.65 0.83 -4.07
N LYS A 66 -15.35 0.61 -3.90
CA LYS A 66 -14.78 -0.71 -3.59
C LYS A 66 -13.65 -0.54 -2.58
N LEU A 67 -13.90 -0.93 -1.36
CA LEU A 67 -12.91 -0.90 -0.29
C LEU A 67 -12.75 -2.30 0.29
N TYR A 68 -11.51 -2.77 0.36
CA TYR A 68 -11.19 -4.09 0.91
C TYR A 68 -11.65 -4.22 2.36
N THR A 69 -12.15 -5.37 2.75
CA THR A 69 -12.79 -5.62 4.05
C THR A 69 -11.93 -5.16 5.23
N TYR A 70 -10.65 -5.49 5.26
CA TYR A 70 -9.76 -5.03 6.34
C TYR A 70 -9.51 -3.52 6.33
N CYS A 71 -9.61 -2.87 5.18
CA CYS A 71 -9.51 -1.41 5.10
C CYS A 71 -10.79 -0.71 5.58
N LYS A 72 -11.97 -1.36 5.50
CA LYS A 72 -13.23 -0.86 6.07
C LYS A 72 -13.18 -0.78 7.60
N LEU A 73 -12.47 -1.71 8.23
CA LEU A 73 -12.35 -1.84 9.68
C LEU A 73 -11.06 -1.18 10.23
N CYS A 74 -10.38 -0.36 9.45
CA CYS A 74 -9.07 0.17 9.79
C CYS A 74 -9.17 1.40 10.69
N GLU A 75 -8.87 1.24 11.98
CA GLU A 75 -8.86 2.34 12.95
C GLU A 75 -7.87 3.48 12.61
N ILE A 76 -6.80 3.18 11.87
CA ILE A 76 -5.83 4.20 11.41
C ILE A 76 -6.48 5.09 10.35
N ARG A 77 -7.21 4.48 9.40
CA ARG A 77 -7.97 5.20 8.39
C ARG A 77 -9.02 6.12 9.02
N ASP A 78 -9.80 5.59 9.94
CA ASP A 78 -10.84 6.35 10.63
C ASP A 78 -10.26 7.50 11.46
N CYS A 79 -9.14 7.27 12.13
CA CYS A 79 -8.41 8.29 12.87
C CYS A 79 -7.97 9.45 11.98
N VAL A 80 -7.38 9.14 10.81
CA VAL A 80 -6.91 10.17 9.87
C VAL A 80 -8.08 10.98 9.31
N ILE A 81 -9.17 10.31 8.93
CA ILE A 81 -10.39 10.97 8.44
C ILE A 81 -10.99 11.88 9.51
N SER A 82 -11.13 11.40 10.75
CA SER A 82 -11.71 12.18 11.85
C SER A 82 -10.88 13.42 12.21
N LYS A 83 -9.56 13.34 12.08
CA LYS A 83 -8.64 14.47 12.30
C LYS A 83 -8.54 15.41 11.10
N LYS A 84 -9.21 15.10 9.98
CA LYS A 84 -9.10 15.82 8.72
C LYS A 84 -7.65 15.88 8.19
N TYR A 85 -6.86 14.88 8.51
CA TYR A 85 -5.53 14.70 7.96
C TYR A 85 -5.63 13.92 6.63
N TYR A 86 -4.62 14.09 5.84
CA TYR A 86 -4.44 13.32 4.62
C TYR A 86 -3.77 11.97 4.90
N SER A 87 -2.79 11.95 5.81
CA SER A 87 -2.06 10.76 6.21
C SER A 87 -1.39 10.95 7.58
N CYS A 88 -0.92 9.85 8.14
CA CYS A 88 -0.14 9.82 9.38
C CYS A 88 1.20 10.59 9.28
N HIS A 89 1.68 10.91 8.07
CA HIS A 89 2.89 11.75 7.94
C HIS A 89 2.69 13.16 8.52
N GLN A 90 1.45 13.67 8.53
CA GLN A 90 1.08 14.98 9.09
C GLN A 90 0.86 14.93 10.62
N CYS A 91 0.76 13.74 11.21
CA CYS A 91 0.40 13.59 12.62
C CYS A 91 1.62 13.67 13.54
N GLU A 92 1.69 14.67 14.41
CA GLU A 92 2.77 14.83 15.39
C GLU A 92 2.85 13.69 16.41
N GLN A 93 1.72 13.01 16.67
CA GLN A 93 1.66 11.86 17.58
C GLN A 93 2.18 10.54 16.98
N TRP A 94 2.65 10.56 15.74
CA TRP A 94 3.20 9.36 15.12
C TRP A 94 4.63 9.05 15.60
N PRO A 95 5.00 7.78 15.92
CA PRO A 95 4.14 6.61 15.98
C PRO A 95 3.25 6.63 17.24
N CYS A 96 1.96 6.35 17.06
CA CYS A 96 0.98 6.30 18.14
C CYS A 96 0.59 4.85 18.45
N GLN A 97 -0.19 4.66 19.53
CA GLN A 97 -0.63 3.32 19.95
C GLN A 97 -1.32 2.53 18.83
N LYS A 98 -2.16 3.17 17.98
CA LYS A 98 -2.82 2.49 16.84
C LYS A 98 -1.82 1.93 15.82
N ILE A 99 -0.69 2.59 15.64
CA ILE A 99 0.40 2.09 14.79
C ILE A 99 1.14 0.97 15.52
N GLU A 100 1.52 1.16 16.77
CA GLU A 100 2.32 0.18 17.53
C GLU A 100 1.57 -1.14 17.79
N THR A 101 0.24 -1.09 17.89
CA THR A 101 -0.61 -2.28 18.08
C THR A 101 -1.12 -2.88 16.77
N PHE A 102 -0.63 -2.44 15.62
CA PHE A 102 -1.05 -2.98 14.33
C PHE A 102 -0.76 -4.48 14.24
N GLY A 103 -1.79 -5.28 14.02
CA GLY A 103 -1.73 -6.75 14.18
C GLY A 103 -0.82 -7.48 13.18
N LEU A 104 -0.49 -6.88 12.04
CA LEU A 104 0.39 -7.49 11.03
C LEU A 104 1.81 -6.94 11.18
N LYS A 105 2.75 -7.76 11.69
CA LYS A 105 4.13 -7.35 11.96
C LYS A 105 4.84 -6.76 10.73
N THR A 106 4.71 -7.41 9.56
CA THR A 106 5.29 -6.92 8.30
C THR A 106 4.70 -5.57 7.89
N GLY A 107 3.39 -5.38 8.06
CA GLY A 107 2.74 -4.10 7.84
C GLY A 107 3.27 -3.00 8.76
N LEU A 108 3.45 -3.31 10.05
CA LEU A 108 4.04 -2.38 11.03
C LEU A 108 5.47 -1.97 10.64
N GLN A 109 6.31 -2.92 10.22
CA GLN A 109 7.67 -2.62 9.74
C GLN A 109 7.65 -1.67 8.54
N VAL A 110 6.77 -1.93 7.57
CA VAL A 110 6.61 -1.05 6.40
C VAL A 110 6.16 0.35 6.83
N MET A 111 5.16 0.48 7.68
CA MET A 111 4.69 1.78 8.18
C MET A 111 5.82 2.56 8.85
N LYS A 112 6.60 1.92 9.72
CA LYS A 112 7.74 2.53 10.42
C LYS A 112 8.85 2.96 9.47
N ARG A 113 9.02 2.29 8.35
CA ARG A 113 9.96 2.68 7.29
C ARG A 113 9.40 3.82 6.44
N THR A 114 8.16 3.71 5.98
CA THR A 114 7.62 4.58 4.93
C THR A 114 7.23 5.97 5.41
N ILE A 115 6.66 6.11 6.61
CA ILE A 115 6.21 7.42 7.11
C ILE A 115 7.37 8.42 7.29
N PRO A 116 8.53 8.06 7.86
CA PRO A 116 9.68 8.96 7.88
C PRO A 116 10.15 9.39 6.48
N ILE A 117 10.20 8.46 5.53
CA ILE A 117 10.57 8.75 4.13
C ILE A 117 9.55 9.72 3.50
N TRP A 118 8.24 9.48 3.72
CA TRP A 118 7.21 10.38 3.23
C TRP A 118 7.37 11.80 3.78
N ARG A 119 7.62 11.94 5.09
CA ARG A 119 7.90 13.23 5.73
C ARG A 119 9.12 13.92 5.12
N GLU A 120 10.18 13.16 4.84
CA GLU A 120 11.37 13.70 4.20
C GLU A 120 11.08 14.21 2.79
N CYS A 121 10.35 13.45 1.97
CA CYS A 121 9.92 13.89 0.64
C CYS A 121 9.07 15.18 0.71
N VAL A 122 8.10 15.21 1.63
CA VAL A 122 7.23 16.40 1.82
C VAL A 122 8.04 17.62 2.28
N SER A 123 9.02 17.43 3.18
CA SER A 123 9.86 18.53 3.63
C SER A 123 10.73 19.16 2.52
N LYS A 124 11.07 18.37 1.50
CA LYS A 124 11.90 18.80 0.37
C LYS A 124 11.08 19.44 -0.76
N GLU A 125 9.90 18.91 -1.05
CA GLU A 125 9.16 19.22 -2.29
C GLU A 125 7.75 19.77 -2.03
N GLY A 126 7.34 19.93 -0.76
CA GLY A 126 5.98 20.29 -0.38
C GLY A 126 5.02 19.09 -0.37
N ASP A 127 3.83 19.29 0.16
CA ASP A 127 2.92 18.19 0.51
C ASP A 127 2.50 17.36 -0.72
N ASP A 128 2.07 18.01 -1.79
CA ASP A 128 1.60 17.30 -3.00
C ASP A 128 2.77 16.64 -3.76
N ASN A 129 3.82 17.37 -4.10
CA ASN A 129 4.96 16.86 -4.87
C ASN A 129 5.74 15.82 -4.06
N GLY A 130 5.98 16.06 -2.77
CA GLY A 130 6.65 15.14 -1.89
C GLY A 130 5.88 13.82 -1.71
N SER A 131 4.54 13.89 -1.68
CA SER A 131 3.71 12.69 -1.65
C SER A 131 3.79 11.89 -2.95
N ILE A 132 3.87 12.55 -4.10
CA ILE A 132 4.09 11.91 -5.40
C ILE A 132 5.48 11.27 -5.46
N ALA A 133 6.52 11.99 -5.02
CA ALA A 133 7.89 11.47 -4.96
C ALA A 133 7.98 10.24 -4.05
N TRP A 134 7.35 10.29 -2.89
CA TRP A 134 7.23 9.13 -1.99
C TRP A 134 6.52 7.94 -2.65
N ALA A 135 5.36 8.15 -3.30
CA ALA A 135 4.62 7.08 -3.97
C ALA A 135 5.45 6.42 -5.07
N ARG A 136 6.21 7.22 -5.84
CA ARG A 136 7.13 6.73 -6.88
C ARG A 136 8.26 5.89 -6.26
N SER A 137 8.88 6.34 -5.17
CA SER A 137 9.94 5.60 -4.48
C SER A 137 9.45 4.27 -3.91
N GLU A 138 8.21 4.20 -3.42
CA GLU A 138 7.61 2.94 -2.99
C GLU A 138 7.40 1.97 -4.17
N CYS A 139 7.02 2.45 -5.35
CA CYS A 139 6.91 1.60 -6.55
C CYS A 139 8.28 1.11 -7.03
N GLU A 140 9.28 1.98 -7.04
CA GLU A 140 10.66 1.62 -7.43
C GLU A 140 11.23 0.50 -6.55
N ARG A 141 10.90 0.51 -5.25
CA ARG A 141 11.30 -0.54 -4.31
C ARG A 141 10.73 -1.90 -4.68
N TYR A 142 9.52 -1.96 -5.26
CA TYR A 142 8.84 -3.21 -5.58
C TYR A 142 9.09 -3.66 -7.02
N HIS A 143 10.37 -3.81 -7.38
CA HIS A 143 10.82 -4.44 -8.62
C HIS A 143 11.73 -5.61 -8.30
N CYS A 144 11.70 -6.62 -9.18
CA CYS A 144 12.57 -7.79 -9.06
C CYS A 144 14.03 -7.39 -9.31
N SER A 145 14.91 -7.65 -8.33
CA SER A 145 16.35 -7.38 -8.43
C SER A 145 17.02 -8.10 -9.61
N SER A 146 16.48 -9.26 -10.01
CA SER A 146 17.04 -10.09 -11.10
C SER A 146 16.59 -9.65 -12.50
N CYS A 147 15.33 -9.20 -12.70
CA CYS A 147 14.81 -8.94 -14.04
C CYS A 147 14.00 -7.64 -14.17
N GLY A 148 13.93 -6.82 -13.13
CA GLY A 148 13.20 -5.56 -13.14
C GLY A 148 11.66 -5.68 -13.23
N TYR A 149 11.10 -6.90 -13.15
CA TYR A 149 9.64 -7.08 -13.24
C TYR A 149 8.93 -6.47 -12.03
N PRO A 150 7.82 -5.72 -12.22
CA PRO A 150 7.07 -5.14 -11.11
C PRO A 150 6.54 -6.21 -10.16
N LEU A 151 6.62 -5.93 -8.87
CA LEU A 151 6.18 -6.81 -7.79
C LEU A 151 5.06 -6.16 -6.98
N PHE A 152 4.40 -6.93 -6.14
CA PHE A 152 3.47 -6.43 -5.15
C PHE A 152 4.04 -6.66 -3.74
N ARG A 153 3.56 -5.90 -2.75
CA ARG A 153 3.94 -6.09 -1.35
C ARG A 153 3.58 -7.50 -0.87
N GLY A 154 4.56 -8.20 -0.30
CA GLY A 154 4.42 -9.58 0.15
C GLY A 154 4.70 -10.63 -0.94
N ALA A 155 5.17 -10.23 -2.12
CA ALA A 155 5.63 -11.18 -3.13
C ALA A 155 6.86 -11.94 -2.62
N GLN A 156 6.81 -13.27 -2.59
CA GLN A 156 7.92 -14.13 -2.18
C GLN A 156 8.77 -14.60 -3.36
N LYS A 157 8.24 -14.47 -4.55
CA LYS A 157 8.85 -14.95 -5.79
C LYS A 157 8.41 -14.10 -6.97
N CYS A 158 9.36 -13.77 -7.85
CA CYS A 158 9.07 -13.08 -9.09
C CYS A 158 8.28 -13.98 -10.05
N ARG A 159 7.16 -13.48 -10.55
CA ARG A 159 6.31 -14.23 -11.50
C ARG A 159 6.96 -14.38 -12.89
N ASN A 160 7.87 -13.46 -13.24
CA ASN A 160 8.51 -13.45 -14.55
C ASN A 160 9.70 -14.42 -14.60
N CYS A 161 10.70 -14.22 -13.74
CA CYS A 161 11.95 -14.99 -13.77
C CYS A 161 12.07 -16.07 -12.69
N GLN A 162 11.07 -16.22 -11.83
CA GLN A 162 11.03 -17.17 -10.72
C GLN A 162 12.08 -16.93 -9.61
N HIS A 163 12.80 -15.81 -9.66
CA HIS A 163 13.73 -15.40 -8.60
C HIS A 163 13.02 -15.39 -7.24
N ILE A 164 13.66 -15.97 -6.24
CA ILE A 164 13.17 -15.99 -4.85
C ILE A 164 13.51 -14.66 -4.21
N LEU A 165 12.50 -13.96 -3.73
CA LEU A 165 12.62 -12.60 -3.20
C LEU A 165 12.85 -12.58 -1.69
N ALA A 166 12.85 -13.74 -1.01
CA ALA A 166 13.03 -13.90 0.44
C ALA A 166 13.36 -12.52 1.09
N ASP A 167 13.87 -12.13 1.99
CA ASP A 167 13.99 -10.87 2.72
C ASP A 167 14.41 -9.59 1.92
N GLU A 168 14.42 -9.65 0.59
CA GLU A 168 14.80 -8.49 -0.25
C GLU A 168 13.80 -7.32 -0.18
N LEU A 169 12.53 -7.64 0.12
CA LEU A 169 11.48 -6.64 0.30
C LEU A 169 11.18 -6.44 1.80
N ASP A 170 9.92 -6.43 2.17
CA ASP A 170 9.51 -6.17 3.56
C ASP A 170 9.18 -7.48 4.33
N GLY A 171 9.73 -8.60 3.92
CA GLY A 171 9.41 -9.92 4.45
C GLY A 171 8.15 -10.53 3.83
N SER A 172 7.83 -11.78 4.21
CA SER A 172 6.61 -12.47 3.79
C SER A 172 5.41 -12.02 4.63
N LEU A 173 4.23 -11.98 4.00
CA LEU A 173 2.94 -11.79 4.68
C LEU A 173 2.58 -13.00 5.54
#